data_63f387eafd60178470ba19f9c916fca0
#
_entry.id   63f387eafd60178470ba19f9c916fca0
#
_cell.length_a   1.000
_cell.length_b   1.000
_cell.length_c   1.000
_cell.angle_alpha   90.00
_cell.angle_beta   90.00
_cell.angle_gamma   90.00
#
_symmetry.space_group_name_H-M   'P 1'
#
loop_
_entity.id
_entity.type
_entity.pdbx_description
1 polymer ?
#
loop_
_entity_poly.entity_id
_entity_poly.type
_entity_poly.pdbx_seq_one_letter_code
_entity_poly.pdbx_strand_id
1 'polypeptide(L)'
;MGALIDEIKNGTIMKKIKAIIEKANDGGISIYSEDVNGAYGFGLTEQEAKDDFLSVLEEQAEYYKEKHGEFPVWYKSGYSVSYIYDLSGFFEAFPFINASKFAKEIGLNESVIRKYKGKIVTASEKQKAIIQEGYNNILKRMEAVRF
;
A
#
# COMPACT_ATOMS: atom_id res chain seq x y z
N MET A 1 15.94 -0.37 4.88
CA MET A 1 15.03 -0.96 5.88
C MET A 1 14.25 0.15 6.56
N GLY A 2 12.92 0.13 6.45
CA GLY A 2 12.06 1.10 7.11
C GLY A 2 12.03 0.88 8.62
N ALA A 3 11.98 1.96 9.41
CA ALA A 3 11.73 1.87 10.83
C ALA A 3 10.23 1.69 11.07
N LEU A 4 9.85 0.82 12.03
CA LEU A 4 8.47 0.69 12.46
C LEU A 4 8.00 2.00 13.10
N ILE A 5 6.84 2.48 12.66
CA ILE A 5 6.23 3.67 13.23
C ILE A 5 5.29 3.22 14.35
N ASP A 6 5.44 3.80 15.52
CA ASP A 6 4.59 3.50 16.67
C ASP A 6 3.34 4.39 16.64
N GLU A 7 2.22 3.78 16.98
CA GLU A 7 0.93 4.47 17.09
C GLU A 7 0.37 4.28 18.49
N ILE A 8 -0.14 5.35 19.11
CA ILE A 8 -0.81 5.28 20.39
C ILE A 8 -2.32 5.17 20.14
N LYS A 9 -2.93 4.09 20.66
CA LYS A 9 -4.35 3.85 20.54
C LYS A 9 -4.90 3.37 21.90
N ASN A 10 -5.88 4.10 22.44
CA ASN A 10 -6.45 3.82 23.77
C ASN A 10 -5.39 3.72 24.88
N GLY A 11 -4.35 4.56 24.84
CA GLY A 11 -3.27 4.56 25.80
C GLY A 11 -2.24 3.44 25.62
N THR A 12 -2.40 2.58 24.61
CA THR A 12 -1.47 1.49 24.31
C THR A 12 -0.66 1.84 23.07
N ILE A 13 0.66 1.65 23.11
CA ILE A 13 1.54 1.86 21.95
C ILE A 13 1.42 0.63 21.06
N MET A 14 0.95 0.85 19.82
CA MET A 14 0.86 -0.17 18.79
C MET A 14 1.91 0.08 17.72
N LYS A 15 2.46 -0.99 17.14
CA LYS A 15 3.35 -0.91 16.00
C LYS A 15 2.55 -0.68 14.72
N LYS A 16 3.02 0.24 13.88
CA LYS A 16 2.40 0.55 12.59
C LYS A 16 3.26 -0.04 11.48
N ILE A 17 2.74 -1.08 10.86
CA ILE A 17 3.42 -1.77 9.75
C ILE A 17 3.05 -1.08 8.45
N LYS A 18 4.05 -0.61 7.72
CA LYS A 18 3.87 -0.02 6.41
C LYS A 18 3.81 -1.13 5.36
N ALA A 19 2.73 -1.20 4.62
CA ALA A 19 2.53 -2.17 3.54
C ALA A 19 2.36 -1.46 2.21
N ILE A 20 2.98 -1.97 1.17
CA ILE A 20 2.98 -1.39 -0.16
C ILE A 20 2.10 -2.24 -1.08
N ILE A 21 1.12 -1.59 -1.69
CA ILE A 21 0.19 -2.21 -2.64
C ILE A 21 0.68 -1.93 -4.05
N GLU A 22 0.94 -2.98 -4.81
CA GLU A 22 1.42 -2.87 -6.19
C GLU A 22 0.73 -3.88 -7.10
N LYS A 23 0.84 -3.66 -8.41
CA LYS A 23 0.38 -4.62 -9.40
C LYS A 23 1.26 -5.87 -9.36
N ALA A 24 0.64 -7.04 -9.31
CA ALA A 24 1.36 -8.31 -9.43
C ALA A 24 1.81 -8.55 -10.89
N ASN A 25 2.88 -9.33 -11.08
CA ASN A 25 3.48 -9.53 -12.40
C ASN A 25 2.54 -10.19 -13.42
N ASP A 26 1.69 -11.10 -12.96
CA ASP A 26 0.76 -11.88 -13.79
C ASP A 26 -0.70 -11.48 -13.57
N GLY A 27 -0.93 -10.26 -13.16
CA GLY A 27 -2.25 -9.71 -12.88
C GLY A 27 -2.61 -9.81 -11.40
N GLY A 28 -3.61 -9.04 -11.01
CA GLY A 28 -4.00 -8.93 -9.61
C GLY A 28 -3.12 -7.96 -8.82
N ILE A 29 -3.21 -8.07 -7.50
CA ILE A 29 -2.58 -7.15 -6.56
C ILE A 29 -1.68 -7.93 -5.62
N SER A 30 -0.47 -7.43 -5.40
CA SER A 30 0.42 -7.92 -4.37
C SER A 30 0.67 -6.85 -3.32
N ILE A 31 0.87 -7.30 -2.08
CA ILE A 31 1.15 -6.45 -0.93
C ILE A 31 2.39 -6.98 -0.25
N TYR A 32 3.32 -6.10 0.07
CA TYR A 32 4.53 -6.47 0.81
C TYR A 32 4.88 -5.42 1.84
N SER A 33 5.72 -5.81 2.80
CA SER A 33 6.24 -4.88 3.81
C SER A 33 7.74 -5.09 3.96
N GLU A 34 8.47 -3.97 4.04
CA GLU A 34 9.88 -3.98 4.39
C GLU A 34 10.08 -4.06 5.91
N ASP A 35 9.03 -3.79 6.68
CA ASP A 35 9.08 -3.79 8.15
C ASP A 35 9.04 -5.19 8.74
N VAL A 36 8.41 -6.14 8.05
CA VAL A 36 8.28 -7.53 8.49
C VAL A 36 8.82 -8.44 7.39
N ASN A 37 9.94 -9.07 7.66
CA ASN A 37 10.59 -9.94 6.69
C ASN A 37 9.71 -11.14 6.33
N GLY A 38 9.53 -11.38 5.05
CA GLY A 38 8.68 -12.46 4.53
C GLY A 38 7.18 -12.16 4.51
N ALA A 39 6.77 -10.95 4.92
CA ALA A 39 5.37 -10.56 4.85
C ALA A 39 5.00 -10.19 3.41
N TYR A 40 4.14 -11.01 2.81
CA TYR A 40 3.73 -10.87 1.42
C TYR A 40 2.30 -11.40 1.27
N GLY A 41 1.45 -10.68 0.55
CA GLY A 41 0.08 -11.08 0.25
C GLY A 41 -0.25 -10.89 -1.21
N PHE A 42 -1.20 -11.68 -1.70
CA PHE A 42 -1.64 -11.65 -3.09
C PHE A 42 -3.15 -11.89 -3.18
N GLY A 43 -3.78 -11.24 -4.15
CA GLY A 43 -5.17 -11.50 -4.50
C GLY A 43 -5.51 -10.95 -5.87
N LEU A 44 -6.62 -11.40 -6.44
CA LEU A 44 -7.13 -10.85 -7.70
C LEU A 44 -7.83 -9.51 -7.45
N THR A 45 -8.26 -9.27 -6.23
CA THR A 45 -8.83 -8.00 -5.78
C THR A 45 -8.00 -7.42 -4.64
N GLU A 46 -8.18 -6.13 -4.39
CA GLU A 46 -7.53 -5.45 -3.27
C GLU A 46 -7.90 -6.09 -1.92
N GLN A 47 -9.17 -6.44 -1.73
CA GLN A 47 -9.63 -7.04 -0.48
C GLN A 47 -9.01 -8.43 -0.26
N GLU A 48 -8.96 -9.26 -1.29
CA GLU A 48 -8.32 -10.56 -1.22
C GLU A 48 -6.83 -10.44 -0.87
N ALA A 49 -6.13 -9.49 -1.49
CA ALA A 49 -4.71 -9.26 -1.22
C ALA A 49 -4.48 -8.80 0.22
N LYS A 50 -5.33 -7.92 0.75
CA LYS A 50 -5.26 -7.46 2.14
C LYS A 50 -5.53 -8.59 3.12
N ASP A 51 -6.56 -9.39 2.87
CA ASP A 51 -6.90 -10.53 3.72
C ASP A 51 -5.75 -11.55 3.76
N ASP A 52 -5.15 -11.83 2.61
CA ASP A 52 -4.00 -12.72 2.52
C ASP A 52 -2.79 -12.14 3.26
N PHE A 53 -2.50 -10.87 3.08
CA PHE A 53 -1.39 -10.20 3.77
C PHE A 53 -1.53 -10.25 5.29
N LEU A 54 -2.73 -9.97 5.82
CA LEU A 54 -2.99 -10.04 7.25
C LEU A 54 -2.83 -11.46 7.78
N SER A 55 -3.27 -12.46 7.02
CA SER A 55 -3.09 -13.88 7.36
C SER A 55 -1.61 -14.25 7.43
N VAL A 56 -0.81 -13.76 6.47
CA VAL A 56 0.64 -14.01 6.45
C VAL A 56 1.34 -13.34 7.64
N LEU A 57 0.90 -12.15 8.05
CA LEU A 57 1.45 -11.51 9.24
C LEU A 57 1.24 -12.37 10.49
N GLU A 58 0.05 -12.95 10.65
CA GLU A 58 -0.23 -13.86 11.77
C GLU A 58 0.65 -15.12 11.70
N GLU A 59 0.80 -15.70 10.52
CA GLU A 59 1.67 -16.87 10.30
C GLU A 59 3.13 -16.55 10.62
N GLN A 60 3.62 -15.39 10.22
CA GLN A 60 4.99 -14.95 10.51
C GLN A 60 5.22 -14.77 12.00
N ALA A 61 4.24 -14.24 12.72
CA ALA A 61 4.33 -14.08 14.17
C ALA A 61 4.39 -15.42 14.88
N GLU A 62 3.53 -16.37 14.49
CA GLU A 62 3.52 -17.73 15.06
C GLU A 62 4.83 -18.47 14.76
N TYR A 63 5.33 -18.36 13.53
CA TYR A 63 6.59 -18.99 13.13
C TYR A 63 7.76 -18.45 13.96
N TYR A 64 7.80 -17.13 14.18
CA TYR A 64 8.82 -16.51 15.02
C TYR A 64 8.76 -17.04 16.46
N LYS A 65 7.55 -17.14 17.02
CA LYS A 65 7.34 -17.68 18.36
C LYS A 65 7.82 -19.12 18.48
N GLU A 66 7.56 -19.96 17.49
CA GLU A 66 8.04 -21.34 17.48
C GLU A 66 9.57 -21.42 17.52
N LYS A 67 10.24 -20.53 16.78
CA LYS A 67 11.71 -20.50 16.73
C LYS A 67 12.37 -19.87 17.95
N HIS A 68 11.77 -18.84 18.52
CA HIS A 68 12.40 -18.00 19.54
C HIS A 68 11.75 -18.08 20.91
N GLY A 69 10.64 -18.81 21.06
CA GLY A 69 9.94 -18.98 22.32
C GLY A 69 9.02 -17.82 22.71
N GLU A 70 8.99 -16.74 21.91
CA GLU A 70 8.15 -15.58 22.14
C GLU A 70 7.76 -14.91 20.84
N PHE A 71 6.68 -14.15 20.83
CA PHE A 71 6.26 -13.38 19.67
C PHE A 71 7.27 -12.26 19.34
N PRO A 72 7.37 -11.85 18.07
CA PRO A 72 8.24 -10.73 17.70
C PRO A 72 7.73 -9.42 18.32
N VAL A 73 8.65 -8.46 18.47
CA VAL A 73 8.35 -7.17 19.09
C VAL A 73 7.19 -6.45 18.42
N TRP A 74 7.13 -6.48 17.09
CA TRP A 74 6.08 -5.80 16.34
C TRP A 74 4.68 -6.36 16.61
N TYR A 75 4.59 -7.60 17.09
CA TYR A 75 3.33 -8.29 17.35
C TYR A 75 2.85 -8.15 18.81
N LYS A 76 3.79 -8.11 19.75
CA LYS A 76 3.49 -8.20 21.21
C LYS A 76 2.51 -7.17 21.74
N SER A 77 2.64 -5.91 21.32
CA SER A 77 1.79 -4.80 21.79
C SER A 77 0.61 -4.53 20.88
N GLY A 78 0.35 -5.45 19.93
CA GLY A 78 -0.59 -5.23 18.87
C GLY A 78 0.04 -4.45 17.72
N TYR A 79 -0.61 -4.49 16.56
CA TYR A 79 -0.13 -3.78 15.38
C TYR A 79 -1.31 -3.26 14.56
N SER A 80 -1.04 -2.24 13.75
CA SER A 80 -1.92 -1.79 12.69
C SER A 80 -1.15 -1.77 11.38
N VAL A 81 -1.85 -1.81 10.26
CA VAL A 81 -1.23 -1.78 8.93
C VAL A 81 -1.60 -0.47 8.24
N SER A 82 -0.58 0.24 7.77
CA SER A 82 -0.75 1.43 6.96
C SER A 82 -0.44 1.08 5.50
N TYR A 83 -1.43 1.18 4.64
CA TYR A 83 -1.28 0.85 3.23
C TYR A 83 -0.87 2.07 2.43
N ILE A 84 0.16 1.90 1.60
CA ILE A 84 0.63 2.90 0.66
C ILE A 84 0.55 2.28 -0.72
N TYR A 85 -0.06 2.99 -1.66
CA TYR A 85 -0.24 2.48 -3.02
C TYR A 85 0.93 2.93 -3.89
N ASP A 86 1.62 1.97 -4.50
CA ASP A 86 2.36 2.23 -5.71
C ASP A 86 1.35 2.57 -6.82
N LEU A 87 1.71 3.40 -7.79
CA LEU A 87 0.78 3.77 -8.86
C LEU A 87 0.28 2.57 -9.66
N SER A 88 1.11 1.55 -9.84
CA SER A 88 0.66 0.31 -10.48
C SER A 88 -0.48 -0.34 -9.70
N GLY A 89 -0.36 -0.39 -8.37
CA GLY A 89 -1.39 -0.92 -7.48
C GLY A 89 -2.64 -0.06 -7.47
N PHE A 90 -2.47 1.27 -7.50
CA PHE A 90 -3.60 2.20 -7.56
C PHE A 90 -4.46 1.95 -8.80
N PHE A 91 -3.86 1.85 -9.97
CA PHE A 91 -4.62 1.62 -11.20
C PHE A 91 -5.19 0.20 -11.30
N GLU A 92 -4.58 -0.79 -10.66
CA GLU A 92 -5.17 -2.13 -10.54
C GLU A 92 -6.38 -2.14 -9.60
N ALA A 93 -6.31 -1.43 -8.47
CA ALA A 93 -7.39 -1.35 -7.50
C ALA A 93 -8.59 -0.53 -7.99
N PHE A 94 -8.33 0.47 -8.84
CA PHE A 94 -9.33 1.38 -9.38
C PHE A 94 -9.32 1.38 -10.91
N PRO A 95 -9.68 0.25 -11.54
CA PRO A 95 -9.54 0.08 -13.00
C PRO A 95 -10.45 0.98 -13.83
N PHE A 96 -11.46 1.59 -13.23
CA PHE A 96 -12.32 2.57 -13.90
C PHE A 96 -11.63 3.92 -14.13
N ILE A 97 -10.48 4.17 -13.53
CA ILE A 97 -9.72 5.41 -13.72
C ILE A 97 -8.79 5.24 -14.92
N ASN A 98 -8.97 6.10 -15.93
CA ASN A 98 -8.10 6.14 -17.09
C ASN A 98 -6.78 6.83 -16.74
N ALA A 99 -5.66 6.14 -16.86
CA ALA A 99 -4.34 6.65 -16.47
C ALA A 99 -3.94 7.91 -17.24
N SER A 100 -4.20 7.96 -18.56
CA SER A 100 -3.87 9.12 -19.39
C SER A 100 -4.69 10.35 -19.03
N LYS A 101 -5.97 10.18 -18.77
CA LYS A 101 -6.86 11.26 -18.35
C LYS A 101 -6.52 11.74 -16.94
N PHE A 102 -6.20 10.81 -16.05
CA PHE A 102 -5.71 11.13 -14.71
C PHE A 102 -4.44 11.99 -14.77
N ALA A 103 -3.48 11.60 -15.62
CA ALA A 103 -2.24 12.35 -15.81
C ALA A 103 -2.51 13.79 -16.26
N LYS A 104 -3.40 13.98 -17.23
CA LYS A 104 -3.80 15.31 -17.71
C LYS A 104 -4.41 16.15 -16.59
N GLU A 105 -5.28 15.55 -15.80
CA GLU A 105 -5.97 16.26 -14.70
C GLU A 105 -4.98 16.77 -13.65
N ILE A 106 -3.93 16.00 -13.35
CA ILE A 106 -2.93 16.40 -12.35
C ILE A 106 -1.72 17.12 -12.94
N GLY A 107 -1.70 17.37 -14.26
CA GLY A 107 -0.65 18.15 -14.93
C GLY A 107 0.64 17.40 -15.18
N LEU A 108 0.59 16.06 -15.28
CA LEU A 108 1.76 15.24 -15.59
C LEU A 108 1.69 14.64 -16.99
N ASN A 109 2.86 14.24 -17.48
CA ASN A 109 3.00 13.60 -18.79
C ASN A 109 2.32 12.23 -18.79
N GLU A 110 1.44 12.00 -19.77
CA GLU A 110 0.70 10.74 -19.90
C GLU A 110 1.60 9.52 -20.04
N SER A 111 2.68 9.62 -20.80
CA SER A 111 3.58 8.49 -21.04
C SER A 111 4.32 8.09 -19.77
N VAL A 112 4.65 9.06 -18.92
CA VAL A 112 5.29 8.80 -17.62
C VAL A 112 4.33 8.08 -16.68
N ILE A 113 3.08 8.53 -16.61
CA ILE A 113 2.05 7.87 -15.77
C ILE A 113 1.80 6.44 -16.25
N ARG A 114 1.75 6.20 -17.58
CA ARG A 114 1.61 4.85 -18.11
C ARG A 114 2.76 3.93 -17.74
N LYS A 115 3.99 4.46 -17.66
CA LYS A 115 5.16 3.70 -17.20
C LYS A 115 5.04 3.33 -15.71
N TYR A 116 4.52 4.24 -14.89
CA TYR A 116 4.25 3.94 -13.48
C TYR A 116 3.17 2.87 -13.34
N LYS A 117 2.07 3.01 -14.10
CA LYS A 117 1.00 2.01 -14.12
C LYS A 117 1.52 0.61 -14.47
N GLY A 118 2.43 0.52 -15.44
CA GLY A 118 3.01 -0.74 -15.90
C GLY A 118 4.19 -1.25 -15.08
N LYS A 119 4.59 -0.56 -14.02
CA LYS A 119 5.78 -0.88 -13.21
C LYS A 119 7.10 -0.84 -13.99
N ILE A 120 7.13 -0.11 -15.11
CA ILE A 120 8.35 0.00 -15.93
C ILE A 120 9.38 0.87 -15.22
N VAL A 121 8.93 1.94 -14.57
CA VAL A 121 9.75 2.82 -13.74
C VAL A 121 9.01 3.12 -12.43
N THR A 122 9.77 3.49 -11.41
CA THR A 122 9.23 3.87 -10.10
C THR A 122 9.25 5.40 -9.98
N ALA A 123 8.18 5.98 -9.45
CA ALA A 123 8.10 7.42 -9.24
C ALA A 123 9.08 7.87 -8.15
N SER A 124 9.78 9.00 -8.40
CA SER A 124 10.61 9.64 -7.36
C SER A 124 9.73 10.23 -6.26
N GLU A 125 10.32 10.54 -5.11
CA GLU A 125 9.59 11.18 -4.01
C GLU A 125 8.98 12.52 -4.44
N LYS A 126 9.68 13.30 -5.27
CA LYS A 126 9.17 14.54 -5.85
C LYS A 126 7.92 14.29 -6.70
N GLN A 127 7.96 13.28 -7.56
CA GLN A 127 6.83 12.91 -8.42
C GLN A 127 5.65 12.39 -7.59
N LYS A 128 5.92 11.58 -6.58
CA LYS A 128 4.88 11.09 -5.67
C LYS A 128 4.15 12.25 -4.97
N ALA A 129 4.89 13.27 -4.55
CA ALA A 129 4.30 14.46 -3.91
C ALA A 129 3.38 15.21 -4.87
N ILE A 130 3.79 15.39 -6.12
CA ILE A 130 2.97 16.04 -7.17
C ILE A 130 1.69 15.23 -7.42
N ILE A 131 1.83 13.92 -7.53
CA ILE A 131 0.71 13.00 -7.76
C ILE A 131 -0.27 13.05 -6.57
N GLN A 132 0.25 13.02 -5.35
CA GLN A 132 -0.58 13.07 -4.15
C GLN A 132 -1.37 14.40 -4.06
N GLU A 133 -0.72 15.52 -4.37
CA GLU A 133 -1.38 16.83 -4.39
C GLU A 133 -2.49 16.88 -5.43
N GLY A 134 -2.22 16.42 -6.65
CA GLY A 134 -3.21 16.34 -7.72
C GLY A 134 -4.38 15.43 -7.37
N TYR A 135 -4.09 14.29 -6.79
CA TYR A 135 -5.09 13.35 -6.30
C TYR A 135 -5.98 13.99 -5.21
N ASN A 136 -5.37 14.66 -4.25
CA ASN A 136 -6.11 15.32 -3.17
C ASN A 136 -7.05 16.41 -3.72
N ASN A 137 -6.62 17.14 -4.74
CA ASN A 137 -7.46 18.17 -5.38
C ASN A 137 -8.67 17.54 -6.09
N ILE A 138 -8.47 16.40 -6.75
CA ILE A 138 -9.57 15.64 -7.36
C ILE A 138 -10.57 15.19 -6.29
N LEU A 139 -10.10 14.64 -5.17
CA LEU A 139 -10.95 14.19 -4.07
C LEU A 139 -11.81 15.33 -3.51
N LYS A 140 -11.23 16.51 -3.30
CA LYS A 140 -11.99 17.68 -2.82
C LYS A 140 -13.14 18.05 -3.75
N ARG A 141 -12.90 18.00 -5.05
CA ARG A 141 -13.96 18.26 -6.04
C ARG A 141 -15.04 17.19 -5.98
N MET A 142 -14.65 15.93 -5.86
CA MET A 142 -15.57 14.80 -5.81
C MET A 142 -16.40 14.79 -4.52
N GLU A 143 -15.82 15.18 -3.40
CA GLU A 143 -16.53 15.29 -2.13
C GLU A 143 -17.71 16.26 -2.18
N ALA A 144 -17.63 17.28 -3.01
CA ALA A 144 -18.70 18.29 -3.17
C ALA A 144 -19.87 17.80 -4.02
N VAL A 145 -19.72 16.70 -4.73
CA VAL A 145 -20.75 16.19 -5.65
C VAL A 145 -21.93 15.61 -4.88
N ARG A 146 -23.13 15.96 -5.32
CA ARG A 146 -24.41 15.40 -4.85
C ARG A 146 -25.24 15.03 -6.07
N PHE A 147 -26.00 13.97 -5.95
CA PHE A 147 -26.89 13.51 -7.00
C PHE A 147 -28.33 13.68 -6.58
#